data_01162e43a3ef4e7d6056c6fd8c93ebc8
#
_entry.id   01162e43a3ef4e7d6056c6fd8c93ebc8
#
_cell.length_a   1.000
_cell.length_b   1.000
_cell.length_c   1.000
_cell.angle_alpha   90.00
_cell.angle_beta   90.00
_cell.angle_gamma   90.00
#
_symmetry.space_group_name_H-M   'P 1'
#
loop_
_entity.id
_entity.type
_entity.pdbx_description
1 polymer ?
#
loop_
_entity_poly.entity_id
_entity_poly.type
_entity_poly.pdbx_seq_one_letter_code
_entity_poly.pdbx_strand_id
1 'polypeptide(L)'
;MPGDDDVPRPTFNATRAVTVVARPEQIWPWLIQIGVGRAGWYSYDWLDNLGRHSAERIIPEFQHLAVGDVMPMSPDGKHGNVVKAVEPNRWMLWGDQAGQATWYWGLYPADERHTRLITRVRMRYRWTSPLALFNPLVEFTDIAMMRKCLLGIKRRAEASTRCRHRTGRDVVSHLSG
;
A
#
# COMPACT_ATOMS: atom_id res chain seq x y z
N MET A 1 11.70 -6.61 10.76
CA MET A 1 10.38 -6.71 10.10
C MET A 1 10.44 -7.88 9.13
N PRO A 2 9.29 -8.53 8.80
CA PRO A 2 9.29 -9.54 7.74
C PRO A 2 9.96 -9.00 6.47
N GLY A 3 10.81 -9.81 5.82
CA GLY A 3 11.57 -9.44 4.61
C GLY A 3 12.87 -8.66 4.85
N ASP A 4 13.25 -8.37 6.09
CA ASP A 4 14.51 -7.69 6.35
C ASP A 4 15.72 -8.57 5.99
N ASP A 5 15.58 -9.89 6.11
CA ASP A 5 16.63 -10.87 5.80
C ASP A 5 16.66 -11.27 4.31
N ASP A 6 15.56 -11.04 3.57
CA ASP A 6 15.48 -11.40 2.14
C ASP A 6 16.40 -10.53 1.27
N VAL A 7 16.63 -9.28 1.66
CA VAL A 7 17.57 -8.36 0.99
C VAL A 7 18.58 -7.86 2.02
N PRO A 8 19.59 -8.68 2.39
CA PRO A 8 20.64 -8.24 3.30
C PRO A 8 21.50 -7.17 2.63
N ARG A 9 21.92 -6.14 3.39
CA ARG A 9 22.71 -5.00 2.91
C ARG A 9 22.11 -4.31 1.68
N PRO A 10 20.88 -3.77 1.77
CA PRO A 10 20.26 -3.06 0.66
C PRO A 10 21.05 -1.80 0.33
N THR A 11 21.09 -1.43 -0.95
CA THR A 11 21.63 -0.13 -1.39
C THR A 11 20.61 0.99 -1.17
N PHE A 12 19.32 0.66 -1.18
CA PHE A 12 18.23 1.54 -0.83
C PHE A 12 17.37 0.91 0.27
N ASN A 13 17.09 1.67 1.32
CA ASN A 13 16.22 1.25 2.42
C ASN A 13 15.43 2.45 2.92
N ALA A 14 14.13 2.45 2.66
CA ALA A 14 13.24 3.53 3.04
C ALA A 14 12.05 3.00 3.85
N THR A 15 11.82 3.59 5.02
CA THR A 15 10.64 3.31 5.85
C THR A 15 9.83 4.58 5.99
N ARG A 16 8.52 4.47 5.75
CA ARG A 16 7.56 5.57 5.88
C ARG A 16 6.35 5.11 6.65
N ALA A 17 5.70 6.05 7.34
CA ALA A 17 4.53 5.71 8.12
C ALA A 17 3.56 6.88 8.24
N VAL A 18 2.28 6.55 8.42
CA VAL A 18 1.22 7.50 8.73
C VAL A 18 0.30 6.92 9.80
N THR A 19 -0.24 7.77 10.65
CA THR A 19 -1.28 7.37 11.59
C THR A 19 -2.65 7.60 10.95
N VAL A 20 -3.49 6.57 10.96
CA VAL A 20 -4.83 6.54 10.37
C VAL A 20 -5.85 6.40 11.49
N VAL A 21 -6.90 7.22 11.47
CA VAL A 21 -8.02 7.15 12.42
C VAL A 21 -9.01 6.08 11.94
N ALA A 22 -8.57 4.84 12.00
CA ALA A 22 -9.32 3.65 11.65
C ALA A 22 -8.64 2.42 12.25
N ARG A 23 -9.41 1.34 12.45
CA ARG A 23 -8.86 0.04 12.87
C ARG A 23 -8.22 -0.69 11.68
N PRO A 24 -7.31 -1.65 11.91
CA PRO A 24 -6.66 -2.40 10.83
C PRO A 24 -7.63 -3.00 9.80
N GLU A 25 -8.75 -3.55 10.24
CA GLU A 25 -9.77 -4.18 9.38
C GLU A 25 -10.46 -3.18 8.45
N GLN A 26 -10.40 -1.89 8.77
CA GLN A 26 -10.97 -0.81 7.96
C GLN A 26 -9.95 -0.26 6.95
N ILE A 27 -8.66 -0.44 7.22
CA ILE A 27 -7.56 0.00 6.35
C ILE A 27 -7.20 -1.10 5.35
N TRP A 28 -7.19 -2.35 5.79
CA TRP A 28 -6.76 -3.51 5.02
C TRP A 28 -7.39 -3.62 3.63
N PRO A 29 -8.73 -3.47 3.46
CA PRO A 29 -9.36 -3.54 2.15
C PRO A 29 -8.83 -2.51 1.15
N TRP A 30 -8.44 -1.33 1.61
CA TRP A 30 -7.82 -0.29 0.77
C TRP A 30 -6.40 -0.63 0.40
N LEU A 31 -5.68 -1.29 1.31
CA LEU A 31 -4.28 -1.65 1.13
C LEU A 31 -4.09 -2.78 0.13
N ILE A 32 -4.91 -3.84 0.20
CA ILE A 32 -4.75 -5.02 -0.66
C ILE A 32 -5.21 -4.82 -2.10
N GLN A 33 -6.00 -3.82 -2.39
CA GLN A 33 -6.48 -3.55 -3.75
C GLN A 33 -5.58 -2.62 -4.58
N ILE A 34 -4.51 -2.04 -3.99
CA ILE A 34 -3.62 -1.12 -4.70
C ILE A 34 -2.89 -1.82 -5.86
N GLY A 35 -2.49 -1.05 -6.86
CA GLY A 35 -1.71 -1.51 -8.02
C GLY A 35 -2.22 -0.98 -9.35
N VAL A 36 -1.35 -1.03 -10.36
CA VAL A 36 -1.68 -0.64 -11.73
C VAL A 36 -2.72 -1.60 -12.30
N GLY A 37 -3.77 -1.07 -12.92
CA GLY A 37 -4.86 -1.90 -13.45
C GLY A 37 -5.79 -2.51 -12.38
N ARG A 38 -5.55 -2.21 -11.09
CA ARG A 38 -6.40 -2.52 -9.94
C ARG A 38 -7.08 -1.24 -9.45
N ALA A 39 -6.98 -0.93 -8.17
CA ALA A 39 -7.55 0.30 -7.61
C ALA A 39 -6.70 1.57 -7.82
N GLY A 40 -5.55 1.46 -8.50
CA GLY A 40 -4.55 2.51 -8.58
C GLY A 40 -3.67 2.58 -7.34
N TRP A 41 -2.77 3.55 -7.31
CA TRP A 41 -1.80 3.74 -6.21
C TRP A 41 -2.22 4.79 -5.19
N TYR A 42 -3.38 5.45 -5.41
CA TYR A 42 -3.88 6.56 -4.59
C TYR A 42 -2.89 7.74 -4.50
N SER A 43 -2.03 7.87 -5.51
CA SER A 43 -0.94 8.82 -5.60
C SER A 43 -1.15 9.82 -6.75
N TYR A 44 -0.23 9.89 -7.69
CA TYR A 44 -0.35 10.76 -8.88
C TYR A 44 -0.87 9.94 -10.06
N ASP A 45 -2.20 9.86 -10.21
CA ASP A 45 -2.88 9.01 -11.19
C ASP A 45 -2.38 9.20 -12.63
N TRP A 46 -1.92 10.40 -12.99
CA TRP A 46 -1.34 10.68 -14.32
C TRP A 46 0.03 10.03 -14.53
N LEU A 47 0.78 9.79 -13.44
CA LEU A 47 2.13 9.24 -13.47
C LEU A 47 2.13 7.72 -13.25
N ASP A 48 1.38 7.25 -12.26
CA ASP A 48 1.44 5.88 -11.76
C ASP A 48 0.23 5.02 -12.14
N ASN A 49 -0.80 5.61 -12.76
CA ASN A 49 -2.03 4.92 -13.15
C ASN A 49 -2.52 5.30 -14.57
N LEU A 50 -1.62 5.76 -15.45
CA LEU A 50 -1.92 6.16 -16.82
C LEU A 50 -3.06 7.18 -16.95
N GLY A 51 -3.17 8.11 -16.01
CA GLY A 51 -4.25 9.10 -15.98
C GLY A 51 -5.60 8.55 -15.53
N ARG A 52 -5.73 7.27 -15.22
CA ARG A 52 -6.96 6.69 -14.66
C ARG A 52 -7.06 7.04 -13.20
N HIS A 53 -8.22 7.56 -12.77
CA HIS A 53 -8.44 7.87 -11.36
C HIS A 53 -8.37 6.63 -10.49
N SER A 54 -7.64 6.75 -9.37
CA SER A 54 -7.62 5.71 -8.33
C SER A 54 -9.00 5.54 -7.72
N ALA A 55 -9.38 4.31 -7.40
CA ALA A 55 -10.70 3.97 -6.90
C ALA A 55 -11.04 4.71 -5.59
N GLU A 56 -12.29 5.17 -5.50
CA GLU A 56 -12.85 5.81 -4.28
C GLU A 56 -13.78 4.86 -3.51
N ARG A 57 -13.79 3.56 -3.90
CA ARG A 57 -14.57 2.50 -3.26
C ARG A 57 -13.75 1.22 -3.15
N ILE A 58 -14.18 0.34 -2.24
CA ILE A 58 -13.67 -1.03 -2.19
C ILE A 58 -14.19 -1.80 -3.40
N ILE A 59 -13.30 -2.49 -4.08
CA ILE A 59 -13.58 -3.28 -5.28
C ILE A 59 -13.56 -4.75 -4.85
N PRO A 60 -14.71 -5.46 -4.86
CA PRO A 60 -14.81 -6.82 -4.34
C PRO A 60 -13.84 -7.81 -4.97
N GLU A 61 -13.58 -7.67 -6.28
CA GLU A 61 -12.70 -8.53 -7.05
C GLU A 61 -11.25 -8.50 -6.58
N PHE A 62 -10.84 -7.44 -5.87
CA PHE A 62 -9.49 -7.28 -5.36
C PHE A 62 -9.37 -7.53 -3.86
N GLN A 63 -10.39 -8.10 -3.23
CA GLN A 63 -10.39 -8.33 -1.78
C GLN A 63 -9.80 -9.69 -1.39
N HIS A 64 -9.40 -10.50 -2.35
CA HIS A 64 -8.66 -11.74 -2.12
C HIS A 64 -7.19 -11.52 -2.45
N LEU A 65 -6.32 -11.77 -1.48
CA LEU A 65 -4.88 -11.69 -1.64
C LEU A 65 -4.26 -12.97 -1.07
N ALA A 66 -3.52 -13.67 -1.92
CA ALA A 66 -2.82 -14.90 -1.58
C ALA A 66 -1.31 -14.80 -1.86
N VAL A 67 -0.54 -15.65 -1.20
CA VAL A 67 0.87 -15.84 -1.52
C VAL A 67 1.00 -16.34 -2.96
N GLY A 68 1.87 -15.71 -3.74
CA GLY A 68 2.05 -15.99 -5.16
C GLY A 68 1.29 -15.03 -6.09
N ASP A 69 0.33 -14.25 -5.59
CA ASP A 69 -0.33 -13.22 -6.38
C ASP A 69 0.67 -12.17 -6.86
N VAL A 70 0.44 -11.67 -8.07
CA VAL A 70 1.27 -10.61 -8.65
C VAL A 70 0.59 -9.26 -8.46
N MET A 71 1.31 -8.34 -7.83
CA MET A 71 0.92 -6.94 -7.70
C MET A 71 1.53 -6.16 -8.86
N PRO A 72 0.73 -5.78 -9.88
CA PRO A 72 1.26 -5.15 -11.09
C PRO A 72 1.88 -3.78 -10.78
N MET A 73 3.12 -3.60 -11.26
CA MET A 73 3.88 -2.35 -11.15
C MET A 73 3.93 -1.58 -12.47
N SER A 74 3.56 -2.25 -13.57
CA SER A 74 3.53 -1.66 -14.91
C SER A 74 2.21 -1.96 -15.61
N PRO A 75 1.80 -1.10 -16.57
CA PRO A 75 0.53 -1.22 -17.28
C PRO A 75 0.42 -2.46 -18.17
N ASP A 76 1.55 -2.96 -18.65
CA ASP A 76 1.64 -4.14 -19.48
C ASP A 76 1.58 -5.46 -18.69
N GLY A 77 1.52 -5.37 -17.35
CA GLY A 77 1.48 -6.51 -16.44
C GLY A 77 2.76 -7.36 -16.41
N LYS A 78 3.80 -6.99 -17.19
CA LYS A 78 5.05 -7.76 -17.28
C LYS A 78 5.94 -7.57 -16.06
N HIS A 79 5.81 -6.44 -15.39
CA HIS A 79 6.58 -6.12 -14.19
C HIS A 79 5.63 -6.04 -13.00
N GLY A 80 5.96 -6.76 -11.96
CA GLY A 80 5.16 -6.79 -10.73
C GLY A 80 5.95 -7.39 -9.58
N ASN A 81 5.49 -7.09 -8.39
CA ASN A 81 5.97 -7.74 -7.18
C ASN A 81 5.08 -8.94 -6.86
N VAL A 82 5.68 -10.03 -6.42
CA VAL A 82 4.96 -11.21 -5.97
C VAL A 82 4.70 -11.11 -4.47
N VAL A 83 3.50 -11.45 -4.03
CA VAL A 83 3.16 -11.58 -2.62
C VAL A 83 3.95 -12.76 -2.04
N LYS A 84 4.94 -12.49 -1.22
CA LYS A 84 5.80 -13.49 -0.56
C LYS A 84 5.17 -14.07 0.70
N ALA A 85 4.49 -13.19 1.45
CA ALA A 85 3.82 -13.58 2.69
C ALA A 85 2.72 -12.57 3.01
N VAL A 86 1.67 -13.01 3.68
CA VAL A 86 0.54 -12.18 4.09
C VAL A 86 -0.06 -12.68 5.38
N GLU A 87 -0.37 -11.77 6.29
CA GLU A 87 -1.17 -11.98 7.48
C GLU A 87 -2.31 -10.96 7.45
N PRO A 88 -3.55 -11.38 7.12
CA PRO A 88 -4.67 -10.48 6.93
C PRO A 88 -4.89 -9.52 8.11
N ASN A 89 -5.20 -8.27 7.78
CA ASN A 89 -5.38 -7.15 8.72
C ASN A 89 -4.14 -6.78 9.55
N ARG A 90 -3.00 -7.38 9.29
CA ARG A 90 -1.75 -7.10 10.01
C ARG A 90 -0.63 -6.66 9.10
N TRP A 91 -0.25 -7.47 8.13
CA TRP A 91 0.85 -7.12 7.24
C TRP A 91 0.87 -7.95 5.96
N MET A 92 1.56 -7.46 4.96
CA MET A 92 1.93 -8.18 3.74
C MET A 92 3.34 -7.83 3.31
N LEU A 93 4.01 -8.79 2.67
CA LEU A 93 5.34 -8.66 2.11
C LEU A 93 5.29 -8.99 0.63
N TRP A 94 5.77 -8.08 -0.18
CA TRP A 94 5.99 -8.28 -1.60
C TRP A 94 7.48 -8.40 -1.89
N GLY A 95 7.84 -9.06 -2.97
CA GLY A 95 9.20 -9.12 -3.46
C GLY A 95 9.24 -9.22 -4.98
N ASP A 96 10.32 -8.76 -5.57
CA ASP A 96 10.56 -8.97 -6.99
C ASP A 96 10.96 -10.43 -7.29
N GLN A 97 10.85 -10.83 -8.54
CA GLN A 97 11.20 -12.19 -8.97
C GLN A 97 12.70 -12.49 -8.86
N ALA A 98 13.54 -11.45 -8.92
CA ALA A 98 15.00 -11.57 -8.84
C ALA A 98 15.52 -11.67 -7.40
N GLY A 99 14.67 -11.48 -6.38
CA GLY A 99 15.07 -11.46 -4.96
C GLY A 99 15.96 -10.27 -4.60
N GLN A 100 15.87 -9.19 -5.37
CA GLN A 100 16.67 -7.98 -5.15
C GLN A 100 15.88 -6.86 -4.48
N ALA A 101 14.56 -6.98 -4.40
CA ALA A 101 13.70 -6.02 -3.76
C ALA A 101 12.66 -6.68 -2.87
N THR A 102 12.38 -6.03 -1.74
CA THR A 102 11.23 -6.33 -0.90
C THR A 102 10.45 -5.07 -0.57
N TRP A 103 9.14 -5.22 -0.45
CA TRP A 103 8.24 -4.15 -0.08
C TRP A 103 7.25 -4.64 0.97
N TYR A 104 7.45 -4.17 2.18
CA TYR A 104 6.65 -4.49 3.34
C TYR A 104 5.56 -3.44 3.58
N TRP A 105 4.39 -3.89 3.97
CA TRP A 105 3.28 -3.09 4.45
C TRP A 105 2.76 -3.65 5.75
N GLY A 106 2.66 -2.84 6.78
CA GLY A 106 2.21 -3.29 8.11
C GLY A 106 1.24 -2.33 8.77
N LEU A 107 0.29 -2.90 9.49
CA LEU A 107 -0.73 -2.22 10.28
C LEU A 107 -0.49 -2.52 11.75
N TYR A 108 -0.16 -1.49 12.51
CA TYR A 108 0.12 -1.60 13.94
C TYR A 108 -0.91 -0.80 14.71
N PRO A 109 -1.83 -1.45 15.45
CA PRO A 109 -2.75 -0.72 16.33
C PRO A 109 -1.97 0.16 17.32
N ALA A 110 -2.28 1.43 17.37
CA ALA A 110 -1.72 2.36 18.34
C ALA A 110 -2.65 2.51 19.55
N ASP A 111 -3.96 2.49 19.30
CA ASP A 111 -5.04 2.43 20.28
C ASP A 111 -6.31 1.85 19.62
N GLU A 112 -7.46 1.94 20.31
CA GLU A 112 -8.73 1.39 19.82
C GLU A 112 -9.24 1.97 18.50
N ARG A 113 -8.79 3.17 18.12
CA ARG A 113 -9.24 3.91 16.94
C ARG A 113 -8.13 4.31 15.99
N HIS A 114 -6.87 4.19 16.39
CA HIS A 114 -5.73 4.61 15.59
C HIS A 114 -4.84 3.43 15.22
N THR A 115 -4.46 3.38 13.96
CA THR A 115 -3.51 2.40 13.44
C THR A 115 -2.33 3.11 12.78
N ARG A 116 -1.13 2.66 13.07
CA ARG A 116 0.08 3.08 12.37
C ARG A 116 0.25 2.21 11.12
N LEU A 117 0.01 2.78 9.96
CA LEU A 117 0.33 2.18 8.66
C LEU A 117 1.80 2.47 8.36
N ILE A 118 2.58 1.41 8.19
CA ILE A 118 4.02 1.48 7.89
C ILE A 118 4.27 0.79 6.57
N THR A 119 5.11 1.38 5.73
CA THR A 119 5.66 0.76 4.54
C THR A 119 7.18 0.84 4.56
N ARG A 120 7.84 -0.24 4.14
CA ARG A 120 9.30 -0.33 4.01
C ARG A 120 9.68 -0.96 2.69
N VAL A 121 10.48 -0.25 1.92
CA VAL A 121 11.10 -0.73 0.69
C VAL A 121 12.57 -0.99 0.95
N ARG A 122 13.06 -2.15 0.53
CA ARG A 122 14.47 -2.50 0.54
C ARG A 122 14.84 -2.98 -0.85
N MET A 123 15.86 -2.41 -1.45
CA MET A 123 16.32 -2.78 -2.78
C MET A 123 17.85 -2.85 -2.84
N ARG A 124 18.34 -3.76 -3.67
CA ARG A 124 19.74 -3.87 -4.02
C ARG A 124 19.88 -3.65 -5.53
N TYR A 125 20.47 -2.53 -5.92
CA TYR A 125 20.81 -2.28 -7.30
C TYR A 125 22.32 -2.08 -7.48
N ARG A 126 22.80 -2.44 -8.66
CA ARG A 126 24.20 -2.29 -9.01
C ARG A 126 24.47 -0.87 -9.50
N TRP A 127 25.43 -0.20 -8.88
CA TRP A 127 25.91 1.14 -9.28
C TRP A 127 26.66 1.15 -10.62
N THR A 128 26.90 -0.01 -11.22
CA THR A 128 27.63 -0.16 -12.49
C THR A 128 26.81 0.15 -13.74
N SER A 129 25.51 0.43 -13.59
CA SER A 129 24.65 0.84 -14.70
C SER A 129 24.77 2.34 -14.95
N PRO A 130 24.85 2.81 -16.21
CA PRO A 130 24.80 4.25 -16.53
C PRO A 130 23.50 4.92 -16.05
N LEU A 131 22.47 4.13 -15.78
CA LEU A 131 21.21 4.58 -15.16
C LEU A 131 21.36 4.91 -13.67
N ALA A 132 22.48 4.56 -13.03
CA ALA A 132 22.73 4.88 -11.62
C ALA A 132 22.75 6.39 -11.34
N LEU A 133 23.08 7.21 -12.36
CA LEU A 133 23.01 8.68 -12.24
C LEU A 133 21.61 9.21 -11.97
N PHE A 134 20.57 8.44 -12.34
CA PHE A 134 19.16 8.80 -12.13
C PHE A 134 18.59 8.31 -10.79
N ASN A 135 19.35 7.49 -10.03
CA ASN A 135 18.89 6.95 -8.76
C ASN A 135 18.42 8.02 -7.76
N PRO A 136 19.09 9.18 -7.58
CA PRO A 136 18.61 10.21 -6.67
C PRO A 136 17.23 10.78 -7.08
N LEU A 137 16.99 10.90 -8.40
CA LEU A 137 15.71 11.38 -8.92
C LEU A 137 14.61 10.33 -8.68
N VAL A 138 14.91 9.05 -8.88
CA VAL A 138 13.99 7.94 -8.60
C VAL A 138 13.67 7.89 -7.11
N GLU A 139 14.65 8.04 -6.23
CA GLU A 139 14.47 8.07 -4.78
C GLU A 139 13.61 9.25 -4.34
N PHE A 140 13.85 10.45 -4.90
CA PHE A 140 13.05 11.63 -4.60
C PHE A 140 11.60 11.48 -5.08
N THR A 141 11.41 10.95 -6.28
CA THR A 141 10.08 10.66 -6.85
C THR A 141 9.34 9.64 -5.99
N ASP A 142 10.03 8.58 -5.55
CA ASP A 142 9.48 7.57 -4.64
C ASP A 142 9.03 8.19 -3.32
N ILE A 143 9.78 9.15 -2.76
CA ILE A 143 9.39 9.86 -1.53
C ILE A 143 8.05 10.57 -1.70
N ALA A 144 7.89 11.33 -2.79
CA ALA A 144 6.67 12.11 -3.04
C ALA A 144 5.47 11.20 -3.33
N MET A 145 5.66 10.18 -4.19
CA MET A 145 4.62 9.22 -4.57
C MET A 145 4.17 8.39 -3.37
N MET A 146 5.11 7.86 -2.60
CA MET A 146 4.82 7.02 -1.44
C MET A 146 4.12 7.80 -0.33
N ARG A 147 4.55 9.05 -0.08
CA ARG A 147 3.86 9.94 0.85
C ARG A 147 2.41 10.16 0.43
N LYS A 148 2.16 10.42 -0.85
CA LYS A 148 0.82 10.64 -1.38
C LYS A 148 -0.02 9.37 -1.34
N CYS A 149 0.55 8.22 -1.65
CA CYS A 149 -0.08 6.90 -1.53
C CYS A 149 -0.56 6.65 -0.09
N LEU A 150 0.30 6.80 0.90
CA LEU A 150 -0.05 6.64 2.31
C LEU A 150 -1.17 7.59 2.75
N LEU A 151 -1.13 8.86 2.33
CA LEU A 151 -2.18 9.83 2.61
C LEU A 151 -3.47 9.51 1.84
N GLY A 152 -3.37 8.93 0.66
CA GLY A 152 -4.50 8.46 -0.14
C GLY A 152 -5.23 7.30 0.51
N ILE A 153 -4.49 6.32 1.05
CA ILE A 153 -5.06 5.21 1.85
C ILE A 153 -5.72 5.77 3.11
N LYS A 154 -5.00 6.63 3.86
CA LYS A 154 -5.53 7.27 5.07
C LYS A 154 -6.87 7.95 4.81
N ARG A 155 -6.95 8.85 3.82
CA ARG A 155 -8.17 9.59 3.47
C ARG A 155 -9.35 8.65 3.22
N ARG A 156 -9.14 7.59 2.45
CA ARG A 156 -10.17 6.63 2.06
C ARG A 156 -10.67 5.79 3.24
N ALA A 157 -9.75 5.26 4.02
CA ALA A 157 -10.07 4.47 5.20
C ALA A 157 -10.84 5.30 6.25
N GLU A 158 -10.41 6.52 6.53
CA GLU A 158 -11.08 7.42 7.47
C GLU A 158 -12.46 7.88 6.97
N ALA A 159 -12.62 8.12 5.65
CA ALA A 159 -13.92 8.45 5.07
C ALA A 159 -14.91 7.29 5.21
N SER A 160 -14.48 6.06 4.91
CA SER A 160 -15.29 4.85 5.05
C SER A 160 -15.74 4.63 6.51
N THR A 161 -14.86 4.90 7.45
CA THR A 161 -15.16 4.79 8.89
C THR A 161 -16.23 5.79 9.31
N ARG A 162 -16.13 7.04 8.86
CA ARG A 162 -17.12 8.10 9.17
C ARG A 162 -18.51 7.78 8.58
N CYS A 163 -18.56 7.28 7.35
CA CYS A 163 -19.83 6.87 6.72
C CYS A 163 -20.54 5.78 7.54
N ARG A 164 -19.80 4.76 7.96
CA ARG A 164 -20.35 3.63 8.72
C ARG A 164 -20.91 4.04 10.09
N HIS A 165 -20.25 4.99 10.76
CA HIS A 165 -20.73 5.54 12.03
C HIS A 165 -22.01 6.39 11.88
N ARG A 166 -22.20 7.05 10.73
CA ARG A 166 -23.38 7.86 10.45
C ARG A 166 -24.59 6.98 10.19
N THR A 167 -24.45 5.98 9.33
CA THR A 167 -25.51 5.01 9.02
C THR A 167 -25.97 4.21 10.26
N GLY A 168 -25.02 3.83 11.13
CA GLY A 168 -25.36 3.11 12.37
C GLY A 168 -26.15 3.96 13.38
N ARG A 169 -25.95 5.28 13.41
CA ARG A 169 -26.73 6.20 14.27
C ARG A 169 -28.15 6.39 13.78
N ASP A 170 -28.32 6.50 12.45
CA ASP A 170 -29.64 6.70 11.84
C ASP A 170 -30.57 5.49 12.02
N VAL A 171 -30.02 4.26 12.01
CA VAL A 171 -30.79 3.03 12.27
C VAL A 171 -31.23 2.93 13.72
N VAL A 172 -30.42 3.32 14.68
CA VAL A 172 -30.77 3.28 16.12
C VAL A 172 -31.85 4.32 16.45
N SER A 173 -31.81 5.49 15.82
CA SER A 173 -32.83 6.53 16.05
C SER A 173 -34.23 6.16 15.50
N HIS A 174 -34.30 5.32 14.46
CA HIS A 174 -35.58 4.83 13.91
C HIS A 174 -36.20 3.67 14.67
N LEU A 175 -35.43 3.00 15.55
CA LEU A 175 -35.92 1.88 16.37
C LEU A 175 -36.39 2.33 17.78
N SER A 176 -36.20 3.61 18.13
CA SER A 176 -36.50 4.17 19.45
C SER A 176 -37.63 5.22 19.42
N GLY A 177 -38.36 5.31 18.29
CA GLY A 177 -39.51 6.23 18.12
C GLY A 177 -40.88 5.53 18.07
#